data_b8ef6dee180a302c323161d19f0c5708
#
_entry.id   b8ef6dee180a302c323161d19f0c5708
#
_cell.length_a   1.000
_cell.length_b   1.000
_cell.length_c   1.000
_cell.angle_alpha   90.00
_cell.angle_beta   90.00
_cell.angle_gamma   90.00
#
_symmetry.space_group_name_H-M   'P 1'
#
loop_
_entity.id
_entity.type
_entity.pdbx_description
1 polymer ?
#
loop_
_entity_poly.entity_id
_entity_poly.type
_entity_poly.pdbx_seq_one_letter_code
_entity_poly.pdbx_strand_id
1 'polypeptide(L)'
;ASDIFKDAIDKMVDHSCDEEMETQLRNCVMRNPNVHKIDVLRTRIFGNKIYVDVEIALDGSITLQDAHDVAEKVHNDIEKTFPKVKHIMVHVNPAKL
;
A
#
# COMPACT_ATOMS: atom_id res chain seq x y z
N ALA A 1 18.93 19.65 -15.65
CA ALA A 1 17.82 20.19 -16.37
C ALA A 1 16.63 19.27 -16.40
N SER A 2 16.75 18.03 -16.96
CA SER A 2 15.59 17.13 -16.97
C SER A 2 15.20 16.69 -15.57
N ASP A 3 16.15 16.58 -14.67
CA ASP A 3 15.88 16.17 -13.29
C ASP A 3 15.08 17.23 -12.54
N ILE A 4 15.41 18.50 -12.75
CA ILE A 4 14.69 19.60 -12.11
C ILE A 4 13.24 19.64 -12.62
N PHE A 5 13.08 19.44 -13.92
CA PHE A 5 11.76 19.43 -14.53
C PHE A 5 10.91 18.28 -14.00
N LYS A 6 11.52 17.10 -13.85
CA LYS A 6 10.83 15.94 -13.31
C LYS A 6 10.36 16.17 -11.88
N ASP A 7 11.20 16.76 -11.04
CA ASP A 7 10.84 17.11 -9.68
C ASP A 7 9.63 18.03 -9.62
N ALA A 8 9.63 19.04 -10.49
CA ALA A 8 8.52 20.00 -10.53
C ALA A 8 7.21 19.30 -10.90
N ILE A 9 7.26 18.39 -11.85
CA ILE A 9 6.07 17.64 -12.26
C ILE A 9 5.59 16.75 -11.12
N ASP A 10 6.49 16.03 -10.45
CA ASP A 10 6.14 15.15 -9.34
C ASP A 10 5.43 15.93 -8.22
N LYS A 11 5.91 17.11 -7.91
CA LYS A 11 5.31 17.95 -6.88
C LYS A 11 3.93 18.44 -7.25
N MET A 12 3.68 18.65 -8.53
CA MET A 12 2.40 19.18 -9.01
C MET A 12 1.36 18.09 -9.20
N VAL A 13 1.77 16.86 -9.53
CA VAL A 13 0.84 15.78 -9.89
C VAL A 13 0.57 14.88 -8.69
N ASP A 14 1.60 14.28 -8.17
CA ASP A 14 1.49 13.34 -7.06
C ASP A 14 2.63 13.54 -6.10
N HIS A 15 2.31 13.54 -4.84
CA HIS A 15 3.34 13.59 -3.82
C HIS A 15 3.26 12.32 -2.99
N SER A 16 4.30 11.50 -3.08
CA SER A 16 4.38 10.27 -2.29
C SER A 16 4.66 10.61 -0.83
N CYS A 17 4.28 9.70 0.04
CA CYS A 17 4.69 9.78 1.44
C CYS A 17 6.20 9.73 1.55
N ASP A 18 6.75 10.22 2.67
CA ASP A 18 8.18 10.10 2.91
C ASP A 18 8.55 8.63 3.16
N GLU A 19 9.86 8.37 3.16
CA GLU A 19 10.36 7.00 3.29
C GLU A 19 9.98 6.37 4.63
N GLU A 20 9.95 7.17 5.69
CA GLU A 20 9.58 6.67 7.00
C GLU A 20 8.14 6.17 7.01
N MET A 21 7.22 6.95 6.47
CA MET A 21 5.82 6.57 6.39
C MET A 21 5.64 5.33 5.52
N GLU A 22 6.33 5.28 4.39
CA GLU A 22 6.28 4.13 3.51
C GLU A 22 6.80 2.88 4.20
N THR A 23 7.90 2.99 4.93
CA THR A 23 8.44 1.87 5.69
C THR A 23 7.46 1.37 6.74
N GLN A 24 6.80 2.28 7.44
CA GLN A 24 5.80 1.93 8.43
C GLN A 24 4.60 1.22 7.80
N LEU A 25 4.17 1.68 6.63
CA LEU A 25 3.09 1.03 5.90
C LEU A 25 3.48 -0.39 5.49
N ARG A 26 4.69 -0.57 4.96
CA ARG A 26 5.19 -1.88 4.58
C ARG A 26 5.24 -2.81 5.78
N ASN A 27 5.74 -2.33 6.89
CA ASN A 27 5.83 -3.13 8.11
C ASN A 27 4.45 -3.53 8.61
N CYS A 28 3.49 -2.62 8.54
CA CYS A 28 2.11 -2.89 8.94
C CYS A 28 1.50 -4.01 8.10
N VAL A 29 1.67 -3.95 6.78
CA VAL A 29 1.15 -4.96 5.87
C VAL A 29 1.84 -6.31 6.09
N MET A 30 3.16 -6.30 6.25
CA MET A 30 3.94 -7.53 6.41
C MET A 30 3.79 -8.19 7.77
N ARG A 31 3.15 -7.53 8.73
CA ARG A 31 2.83 -8.18 10.00
C ARG A 31 1.79 -9.28 9.83
N ASN A 32 1.01 -9.24 8.77
CA ASN A 32 0.05 -10.30 8.49
C ASN A 32 0.82 -11.52 7.96
N PRO A 33 0.77 -12.67 8.66
CA PRO A 33 1.55 -13.84 8.27
C PRO A 33 1.11 -14.46 6.95
N ASN A 34 -0.08 -14.13 6.47
CA ASN A 34 -0.59 -14.65 5.21
C ASN A 34 -0.10 -13.88 4.00
N VAL A 35 0.51 -12.71 4.21
CA VAL A 35 1.06 -11.89 3.13
C VAL A 35 2.48 -12.37 2.84
N HIS A 36 2.71 -12.90 1.64
CA HIS A 36 4.02 -13.36 1.23
C HIS A 36 4.97 -12.21 0.93
N LYS A 37 4.47 -11.23 0.20
CA LYS A 37 5.25 -10.04 -0.12
C LYS A 37 4.33 -8.92 -0.60
N ILE A 38 4.89 -7.73 -0.68
CA ILE A 38 4.22 -6.58 -1.27
C ILE A 38 4.75 -6.44 -2.69
N ASP A 39 3.87 -6.58 -3.68
CA ASP A 39 4.25 -6.42 -5.07
C ASP A 39 4.37 -4.95 -5.46
N VAL A 40 3.42 -4.13 -4.98
CA VAL A 40 3.37 -2.70 -5.28
C VAL A 40 2.88 -1.97 -4.04
N LEU A 41 3.50 -0.86 -3.73
CA LEU A 41 2.99 0.07 -2.74
C LEU A 41 3.08 1.48 -3.33
N ARG A 42 1.94 2.12 -3.48
CA ARG A 42 1.86 3.50 -3.95
C ARG A 42 1.14 4.34 -2.91
N THR A 43 1.67 5.52 -2.69
CA THR A 43 1.06 6.47 -1.76
C THR A 43 0.91 7.81 -2.46
N ARG A 44 -0.15 8.52 -2.12
CA ARG A 44 -0.39 9.88 -2.64
C ARG A 44 -0.86 10.74 -1.50
N ILE A 45 -0.39 11.98 -1.49
CA ILE A 45 -0.79 12.95 -0.49
C ILE A 45 -1.62 14.05 -1.15
N PHE A 46 -2.82 14.25 -0.63
CA PHE A 46 -3.69 15.35 -1.06
C PHE A 46 -4.03 16.18 0.16
N GLY A 47 -3.35 17.34 0.30
CA GLY A 47 -3.50 18.15 1.49
C GLY A 47 -2.98 17.40 2.71
N ASN A 48 -3.87 17.13 3.67
CA ASN A 48 -3.54 16.37 4.88
C ASN A 48 -4.03 14.92 4.81
N LYS A 49 -4.48 14.47 3.64
CA LYS A 49 -5.02 13.11 3.47
C LYS A 49 -4.04 12.25 2.70
N ILE A 50 -3.94 11.00 3.10
CA ILE A 50 -3.06 10.03 2.45
C ILE A 50 -3.91 8.95 1.79
N TYR A 51 -3.58 8.64 0.54
CA TYR A 51 -4.21 7.58 -0.25
C TYR A 51 -3.19 6.47 -0.41
N VAL A 52 -3.59 5.24 -0.13
CA VAL A 52 -2.71 4.07 -0.22
C VAL A 52 -3.28 3.08 -1.22
N ASP A 53 -2.42 2.62 -2.11
CA ASP A 53 -2.75 1.57 -3.09
C ASP A 53 -1.67 0.51 -2.93
N VAL A 54 -2.04 -0.67 -2.43
CA VAL A 54 -1.10 -1.74 -2.15
C VAL A 54 -1.54 -3.02 -2.84
N GLU A 55 -0.57 -3.70 -3.48
CA GLU A 55 -0.78 -5.02 -4.06
C GLU A 55 0.02 -6.02 -3.25
N ILE A 56 -0.66 -7.01 -2.73
CA ILE A 56 -0.05 -8.05 -1.90
C ILE A 56 -0.13 -9.39 -2.60
N ALA A 57 0.88 -10.22 -2.39
CA ALA A 57 0.91 -11.56 -2.94
C ALA A 57 0.56 -12.57 -1.86
N LEU A 58 -0.42 -13.40 -2.14
CA LEU A 58 -0.87 -14.47 -1.25
C LEU A 58 -0.68 -15.82 -1.93
N ASP A 59 -0.74 -16.88 -1.14
CA ASP A 59 -0.73 -18.24 -1.68
C ASP A 59 -1.89 -18.41 -2.67
N GLY A 60 -1.55 -18.74 -3.90
CA GLY A 60 -2.55 -18.86 -4.98
C GLY A 60 -3.50 -20.04 -4.81
N SER A 61 -3.24 -20.92 -3.87
CA SER A 61 -4.09 -22.10 -3.62
C SER A 61 -5.18 -21.87 -2.58
N ILE A 62 -5.18 -20.70 -1.92
CA ILE A 62 -6.21 -20.41 -0.93
C ILE A 62 -7.54 -20.07 -1.61
N THR A 63 -8.62 -20.16 -0.85
CA THR A 63 -9.95 -19.83 -1.38
C THR A 63 -10.08 -18.32 -1.61
N LEU A 64 -11.03 -17.95 -2.45
CA LEU A 64 -11.36 -16.54 -2.65
C LEU A 64 -11.79 -15.90 -1.34
N GLN A 65 -12.55 -16.61 -0.51
CA GLN A 65 -13.00 -16.09 0.77
C GLN A 65 -11.81 -15.80 1.69
N ASP A 66 -10.84 -16.71 1.75
CA ASP A 66 -9.65 -16.51 2.58
C ASP A 66 -8.83 -15.33 2.08
N ALA A 67 -8.68 -15.19 0.76
CA ALA A 67 -7.98 -14.06 0.17
C ALA A 67 -8.68 -12.75 0.51
N HIS A 68 -9.99 -12.74 0.43
CA HIS A 68 -10.78 -11.56 0.78
C HIS A 68 -10.59 -11.18 2.25
N ASP A 69 -10.61 -12.18 3.14
CA ASP A 69 -10.44 -11.94 4.57
C ASP A 69 -9.06 -11.35 4.87
N VAL A 70 -8.02 -11.83 4.20
CA VAL A 70 -6.67 -11.28 4.36
C VAL A 70 -6.63 -9.83 3.88
N ALA A 71 -7.20 -9.55 2.73
CA ALA A 71 -7.24 -8.18 2.18
C ALA A 71 -7.98 -7.24 3.13
N GLU A 72 -9.10 -7.68 3.68
CA GLU A 72 -9.87 -6.89 4.62
C GLU A 72 -9.10 -6.64 5.91
N LYS A 73 -8.39 -7.64 6.39
CA LYS A 73 -7.55 -7.51 7.58
C LYS A 73 -6.44 -6.49 7.36
N VAL A 74 -5.78 -6.55 6.21
CA VAL A 74 -4.73 -5.58 5.85
C VAL A 74 -5.33 -4.17 5.78
N HIS A 75 -6.47 -4.03 5.14
CA HIS A 75 -7.17 -2.76 5.03
C HIS A 75 -7.45 -2.17 6.43
N ASN A 76 -8.02 -2.99 7.30
CA ASN A 76 -8.39 -2.55 8.64
C ASN A 76 -7.17 -2.20 9.48
N ASP A 77 -6.09 -2.96 9.35
CA ASP A 77 -4.85 -2.69 10.09
C ASP A 77 -4.24 -1.35 9.67
N ILE A 78 -4.24 -1.05 8.37
CA ILE A 78 -3.74 0.24 7.89
C ILE A 78 -4.63 1.37 8.39
N GLU A 79 -5.93 1.22 8.26
CA GLU A 79 -6.89 2.25 8.67
C GLU A 79 -6.76 2.57 10.15
N LYS A 80 -6.61 1.53 10.97
CA LYS A 80 -6.50 1.68 12.41
C LYS A 80 -5.17 2.30 12.83
N THR A 81 -4.09 1.91 12.16
CA THR A 81 -2.74 2.34 12.54
C THR A 81 -2.41 3.74 12.02
N PHE A 82 -2.98 4.13 10.89
CA PHE A 82 -2.65 5.39 10.23
C PHE A 82 -3.91 6.24 10.02
N PRO A 83 -4.29 7.05 11.02
CA PRO A 83 -5.53 7.85 10.92
C PRO A 83 -5.59 8.82 9.77
N LYS A 84 -4.44 9.25 9.25
CA LYS A 84 -4.38 10.16 8.11
C LYS A 84 -4.67 9.48 6.78
N VAL A 85 -4.61 8.16 6.74
CA VAL A 85 -4.92 7.41 5.53
C VAL A 85 -6.44 7.36 5.38
N LYS A 86 -6.95 7.99 4.32
CA LYS A 86 -8.40 8.15 4.10
C LYS A 86 -8.92 7.24 3.00
N HIS A 87 -8.03 6.69 2.20
CA HIS A 87 -8.42 5.80 1.12
C HIS A 87 -7.39 4.69 1.02
N ILE A 88 -7.86 3.46 1.06
CA ILE A 88 -7.00 2.29 1.03
C ILE A 88 -7.54 1.34 -0.01
N MET A 89 -6.69 0.95 -0.96
CA MET A 89 -7.03 -0.03 -1.96
C MET A 89 -6.06 -1.19 -1.82
N VAL A 90 -6.60 -2.38 -1.62
CA VAL A 90 -5.79 -3.59 -1.46
C VAL A 90 -6.11 -4.54 -2.60
N HIS A 91 -5.12 -4.82 -3.44
CA HIS A 91 -5.23 -5.79 -4.51
C HIS A 91 -4.50 -7.07 -4.11
N VAL A 92 -5.10 -8.19 -4.43
CA VAL A 92 -4.51 -9.50 -4.11
C VAL A 92 -4.03 -10.15 -5.40
N ASN A 93 -2.77 -10.56 -5.40
CA ASN A 93 -2.16 -11.30 -6.50
C ASN A 93 -1.74 -12.69 -6.00
N PRO A 94 -1.78 -13.72 -6.84
CA PRO A 94 -1.21 -15.00 -6.46
C PRO A 94 0.30 -14.89 -6.39
N ALA A 95 0.88 -15.43 -5.33
CA ALA A 95 2.33 -15.46 -5.20
C ALA A 95 2.89 -16.45 -6.21
N LYS A 96 3.97 -16.06 -6.87
CA LYS A 96 4.70 -16.97 -7.77
C LYS A 96 5.76 -17.67 -6.93
N LEU A 97 5.60 -18.97 -6.83
CA LEU A 97 6.53 -19.80 -6.08
C LEU A 97 7.59 -20.39 -7.00
#